data_19061ad2a14bd3985ed8a4ed25f3aa38
#
_entry.id   19061ad2a14bd3985ed8a4ed25f3aa38
#
_cell.length_a   1.000
_cell.length_b   1.000
_cell.length_c   1.000
_cell.angle_alpha   90.00
_cell.angle_beta   90.00
_cell.angle_gamma   90.00
#
_symmetry.space_group_name_H-M   'P 1'
#
loop_
_entity.id
_entity.type
_entity.pdbx_description
1 polymer ?
#
loop_
_entity_poly.entity_id
_entity_poly.type
_entity_poly.pdbx_seq_one_letter_code
_entity_poly.pdbx_strand_id
1 'polypeptide(L)'
;MENLIFCLNATIPIFLTLMLGLFFRKIGLFDDTFVSRLNKFVFNAALPALLFLDIAKSDFYSVWNTKFVLFCFFVTLISIGISTGLSYLLKPRNIQGEFIQASYRSSAAILGIAIIQNLYGNAGMAPLMIIGSVPLYNVMAVITLSLFTPGGGKLDTAKLIRTLKGIATNPIILGILTGMVWSLLHLPMPAILDTAVNNLGKTATPLGLMAMGGALKFGKAFARPKPLIACTFLKLVGYEAVFLPLAVLLGFSHDMLVAIIIMLGSATTVSCYIMAKNMAYDGDFTSGVVMTTTLLSSFTMTIWLYICKSLGLI
;
A
#
# COMPACT_ATOMS: atom_id res chain seq x y z
N MET A 1 9.26 2.29 -24.88
CA MET A 1 10.42 2.71 -24.05
C MET A 1 10.03 3.81 -23.06
N GLU A 2 9.23 4.78 -23.42
CA GLU A 2 8.81 5.90 -22.54
C GLU A 2 8.14 5.43 -21.23
N ASN A 3 7.20 4.49 -21.32
CA ASN A 3 6.53 3.94 -20.13
C ASN A 3 7.50 3.23 -19.16
N LEU A 4 8.51 2.52 -19.69
CA LEU A 4 9.52 1.88 -18.83
C LEU A 4 10.40 2.92 -18.13
N ILE A 5 10.89 3.93 -18.87
CA ILE A 5 11.69 5.02 -18.30
C ILE A 5 10.89 5.76 -17.24
N PHE A 6 9.61 6.02 -17.50
CA PHE A 6 8.72 6.66 -16.52
C PHE A 6 8.55 5.82 -15.24
N CYS A 7 8.26 4.52 -15.36
CA CYS A 7 8.15 3.62 -14.21
C CYS A 7 9.47 3.53 -13.44
N LEU A 8 10.62 3.49 -14.13
CA LEU A 8 11.94 3.52 -13.48
C LEU A 8 12.18 4.84 -12.74
N ASN A 9 11.84 5.98 -13.34
CA ASN A 9 11.95 7.28 -12.68
C ASN A 9 11.08 7.38 -11.43
N ALA A 10 9.95 6.68 -11.37
CA ALA A 10 9.11 6.62 -10.18
C ALA A 10 9.63 5.66 -9.11
N THR A 11 10.25 4.53 -9.50
CA THR A 11 10.66 3.47 -8.56
C THR A 11 12.11 3.60 -8.08
N ILE A 12 13.02 4.10 -8.92
CA ILE A 12 14.43 4.29 -8.55
C ILE A 12 14.61 5.20 -7.32
N PRO A 13 13.94 6.38 -7.21
CA PRO A 13 14.04 7.22 -6.03
C PRO A 13 13.59 6.53 -4.74
N ILE A 14 12.56 5.68 -4.81
CA ILE A 14 12.09 4.87 -3.68
C ILE A 14 13.20 3.92 -3.23
N PHE A 15 13.81 3.20 -4.18
CA PHE A 15 14.91 2.30 -3.89
C PHE A 15 16.15 3.02 -3.35
N LEU A 16 16.53 4.16 -3.93
CA LEU A 16 17.65 4.97 -3.45
C LEU A 16 17.42 5.47 -2.02
N THR A 17 16.21 5.90 -1.69
CA THR A 17 15.86 6.35 -0.33
C THR A 17 15.98 5.21 0.69
N LEU A 18 15.60 3.99 0.30
CA LEU A 18 15.82 2.78 1.11
C LEU A 18 17.32 2.51 1.31
N MET A 19 18.10 2.59 0.23
CA MET A 19 19.57 2.40 0.28
C MET A 19 20.26 3.46 1.13
N LEU A 20 19.77 4.71 1.15
CA LEU A 20 20.25 5.74 2.08
C LEU A 20 20.04 5.34 3.54
N GLY A 21 18.91 4.75 3.89
CA GLY A 21 18.67 4.23 5.24
C GLY A 21 19.67 3.14 5.64
N LEU A 22 19.95 2.21 4.70
CA LEU A 22 21.00 1.20 4.89
C LEU A 22 22.39 1.81 5.05
N PHE A 23 22.72 2.80 4.22
CA PHE A 23 23.99 3.53 4.29
C PHE A 23 24.16 4.24 5.63
N PHE A 24 23.14 4.96 6.10
CA PHE A 24 23.15 5.64 7.40
C PHE A 24 23.31 4.65 8.56
N ARG A 25 22.74 3.46 8.44
CA ARG A 25 22.98 2.38 9.39
C ARG A 25 24.44 1.92 9.37
N LYS A 26 25.01 1.76 8.18
CA LYS A 26 26.39 1.28 7.99
C LYS A 26 27.45 2.26 8.54
N ILE A 27 27.22 3.57 8.41
CA ILE A 27 28.11 4.61 8.94
C ILE A 27 27.84 4.94 10.43
N GLY A 28 26.89 4.24 11.08
CA GLY A 28 26.58 4.44 12.50
C GLY A 28 25.65 5.62 12.82
N LEU A 29 25.14 6.35 11.80
CA LEU A 29 24.20 7.46 12.03
C LEU A 29 22.83 6.95 12.51
N PHE A 30 22.40 5.77 12.06
CA PHE A 30 21.19 5.10 12.49
C PHE A 30 21.54 3.92 13.40
N ASP A 31 21.13 3.98 14.67
CA ASP A 31 21.15 2.84 15.59
C ASP A 31 19.75 2.18 15.67
N ASP A 32 19.64 1.04 16.36
CA ASP A 32 18.37 0.33 16.51
C ASP A 32 17.32 1.17 17.26
N THR A 33 17.76 2.01 18.19
CA THR A 33 16.89 2.89 18.97
C THR A 33 16.29 3.98 18.09
N PHE A 34 17.13 4.65 17.30
CA PHE A 34 16.71 5.68 16.36
C PHE A 34 15.72 5.11 15.33
N VAL A 35 16.07 3.99 14.68
CA VAL A 35 15.20 3.33 13.70
C VAL A 35 13.85 2.95 14.31
N SER A 36 13.84 2.44 15.55
CA SER A 36 12.59 2.11 16.25
C SER A 36 11.74 3.35 16.53
N ARG A 37 12.35 4.44 16.99
CA ARG A 37 11.65 5.73 17.23
C ARG A 37 11.13 6.33 15.93
N LEU A 38 11.91 6.26 14.86
CA LEU A 38 11.51 6.74 13.53
C LEU A 38 10.31 5.97 13.00
N ASN A 39 10.30 4.63 13.12
CA ASN A 39 9.15 3.80 12.77
C ASN A 39 7.89 4.19 13.57
N LYS A 40 8.02 4.40 14.89
CA LYS A 40 6.91 4.84 15.75
C LYS A 40 6.39 6.22 15.36
N PHE A 41 7.27 7.17 15.05
CA PHE A 41 6.88 8.50 14.59
C PHE A 41 6.08 8.42 13.28
N VAL A 42 6.59 7.67 12.30
CA VAL A 42 5.91 7.50 11.01
C VAL A 42 4.54 6.85 11.21
N PHE A 43 4.44 5.81 12.05
CA PHE A 43 3.19 5.10 12.30
C PHE A 43 2.15 5.97 13.05
N ASN A 44 2.57 6.75 14.06
CA ASN A 44 1.64 7.46 14.93
C ASN A 44 1.32 8.89 14.47
N ALA A 45 2.15 9.49 13.63
CA ALA A 45 1.98 10.88 13.21
C ALA A 45 1.96 11.05 11.67
N ALA A 46 3.02 10.65 10.98
CA ALA A 46 3.17 10.96 9.57
C ALA A 46 2.17 10.20 8.66
N LEU A 47 1.97 8.89 8.89
CA LEU A 47 0.99 8.08 8.14
C LEU A 47 -0.46 8.51 8.39
N PRO A 48 -0.92 8.73 9.63
CA PRO A 48 -2.24 9.28 9.87
C PRO A 48 -2.49 10.63 9.19
N ALA A 49 -1.50 11.53 9.22
CA ALA A 49 -1.58 12.82 8.55
C ALA A 49 -1.67 12.69 7.02
N LEU A 50 -0.87 11.79 6.43
CA LEU A 50 -0.92 11.49 5.00
C LEU A 50 -2.31 10.97 4.60
N LEU A 51 -2.82 9.94 5.31
CA LEU A 51 -4.10 9.31 4.98
C LEU A 51 -5.29 10.23 5.25
N PHE A 52 -5.21 11.06 6.30
CA PHE A 52 -6.19 12.11 6.53
C PHE A 52 -6.29 13.03 5.30
N LEU A 53 -5.17 13.56 4.80
CA LEU A 53 -5.18 14.48 3.67
C LEU A 53 -5.63 13.81 2.36
N ASP A 54 -5.16 12.60 2.09
CA ASP A 54 -5.53 11.84 0.89
C ASP A 54 -7.05 11.67 0.80
N ILE A 55 -7.71 11.46 1.94
CA ILE A 55 -9.15 11.26 2.01
C ILE A 55 -9.90 12.59 2.15
N ALA A 56 -9.43 13.51 2.98
CA ALA A 56 -10.08 14.81 3.18
C ALA A 56 -10.14 15.67 1.91
N LYS A 57 -9.15 15.51 1.02
CA LYS A 57 -9.07 16.21 -0.27
C LYS A 57 -9.71 15.43 -1.44
N SER A 58 -10.16 14.21 -1.21
CA SER A 58 -10.86 13.44 -2.25
C SER A 58 -12.24 14.06 -2.49
N ASP A 59 -12.48 14.45 -3.75
CA ASP A 59 -13.80 14.93 -4.15
C ASP A 59 -14.71 13.73 -4.49
N PHE A 60 -15.57 13.38 -3.55
CA PHE A 60 -16.49 12.26 -3.67
C PHE A 60 -17.65 12.52 -4.66
N TYR A 61 -17.83 13.74 -5.17
CA TYR A 61 -19.03 14.12 -5.91
C TYR A 61 -18.80 14.52 -7.37
N SER A 62 -17.63 15.05 -7.73
CA SER A 62 -17.43 15.70 -9.04
C SER A 62 -17.37 14.76 -10.25
N VAL A 63 -16.93 13.51 -10.07
CA VAL A 63 -16.78 12.52 -11.19
C VAL A 63 -17.19 11.13 -10.71
N TRP A 64 -18.32 11.03 -9.97
CA TRP A 64 -18.73 9.79 -9.36
C TRP A 64 -19.13 8.72 -10.37
N ASN A 65 -18.41 7.61 -10.40
CA ASN A 65 -18.75 6.41 -11.15
C ASN A 65 -18.92 5.23 -10.18
N THR A 66 -20.16 5.01 -9.74
CA THR A 66 -20.49 3.96 -8.77
C THR A 66 -19.99 2.58 -9.21
N LYS A 67 -20.14 2.24 -10.49
CA LYS A 67 -19.71 0.95 -11.03
C LYS A 67 -18.21 0.73 -10.86
N PHE A 68 -17.41 1.76 -11.14
CA PHE A 68 -15.96 1.72 -11.03
C PHE A 68 -15.49 1.65 -9.57
N VAL A 69 -16.06 2.47 -8.69
CA VAL A 69 -15.75 2.46 -7.24
C VAL A 69 -16.09 1.12 -6.61
N LEU A 70 -17.28 0.58 -6.90
CA LEU A 70 -17.68 -0.74 -6.41
C LEU A 70 -16.79 -1.85 -6.97
N PHE A 71 -16.36 -1.77 -8.23
CA PHE A 71 -15.41 -2.71 -8.79
C PHE A 71 -14.09 -2.68 -8.01
N CYS A 72 -13.49 -1.50 -7.80
CA CYS A 72 -12.26 -1.35 -7.02
C CYS A 72 -12.41 -1.91 -5.60
N PHE A 73 -13.55 -1.64 -4.95
CA PHE A 73 -13.86 -2.12 -3.61
C PHE A 73 -13.95 -3.66 -3.57
N PHE A 74 -14.78 -4.26 -4.42
CA PHE A 74 -14.99 -5.71 -4.41
C PHE A 74 -13.75 -6.50 -4.86
N VAL A 75 -13.02 -6.02 -5.87
CA VAL A 75 -11.76 -6.62 -6.29
C VAL A 75 -10.74 -6.59 -5.16
N THR A 76 -10.65 -5.48 -4.43
CA THR A 76 -9.81 -5.39 -3.24
C THR A 76 -10.23 -6.41 -2.18
N LEU A 77 -11.52 -6.49 -1.89
CA LEU A 77 -12.05 -7.42 -0.88
C LEU A 77 -11.79 -8.89 -1.26
N ILE A 78 -12.00 -9.24 -2.53
CA ILE A 78 -11.71 -10.59 -3.04
C ILE A 78 -10.21 -10.87 -2.98
N SER A 79 -9.35 -9.92 -3.34
CA SER A 79 -7.88 -10.06 -3.22
C SER A 79 -7.44 -10.32 -1.78
N ILE A 80 -8.07 -9.65 -0.81
CA ILE A 80 -7.86 -9.91 0.63
C ILE A 80 -8.28 -11.33 0.99
N GLY A 81 -9.46 -11.77 0.52
CA GLY A 81 -9.96 -13.13 0.72
C GLY A 81 -9.01 -14.20 0.15
N ILE A 82 -8.55 -14.02 -1.10
CA ILE A 82 -7.58 -14.90 -1.76
C ILE A 82 -6.25 -14.93 -0.97
N SER A 83 -5.69 -13.76 -0.63
CA SER A 83 -4.47 -13.68 0.17
C SER A 83 -4.61 -14.37 1.51
N THR A 84 -5.76 -14.19 2.18
CA THR A 84 -6.06 -14.84 3.46
C THR A 84 -6.15 -16.35 3.29
N GLY A 85 -6.87 -16.85 2.30
CA GLY A 85 -6.96 -18.28 2.00
C GLY A 85 -5.59 -18.91 1.74
N LEU A 86 -4.78 -18.28 0.88
CA LEU A 86 -3.43 -18.75 0.56
C LEU A 86 -2.49 -18.69 1.76
N SER A 87 -2.70 -17.75 2.68
CA SER A 87 -1.87 -17.62 3.88
C SER A 87 -1.93 -18.85 4.80
N TYR A 88 -3.02 -19.63 4.75
CA TYR A 88 -3.14 -20.88 5.54
C TYR A 88 -2.22 -22.00 5.04
N LEU A 89 -1.71 -21.90 3.80
CA LEU A 89 -0.73 -22.82 3.25
C LEU A 89 0.70 -22.53 3.75
N LEU A 90 0.92 -21.37 4.37
CA LEU A 90 2.24 -20.97 4.86
C LEU A 90 2.67 -21.76 6.09
N LYS A 91 3.93 -22.19 6.07
CA LYS A 91 4.60 -22.80 7.22
C LYS A 91 6.00 -22.16 7.38
N PRO A 92 6.33 -21.59 8.55
CA PRO A 92 5.48 -21.35 9.72
C PRO A 92 4.50 -20.18 9.54
N ARG A 93 3.46 -20.15 10.37
CA ARG A 93 2.34 -19.19 10.27
C ARG A 93 2.64 -17.80 10.83
N ASN A 94 3.83 -17.57 11.39
CA ASN A 94 4.18 -16.29 12.02
C ASN A 94 4.25 -15.09 11.06
N ILE A 95 4.28 -15.31 9.74
CA ILE A 95 4.25 -14.27 8.71
C ILE A 95 2.88 -14.11 8.06
N GLN A 96 1.82 -14.79 8.54
CA GLN A 96 0.53 -14.77 7.85
C GLN A 96 -0.02 -13.35 7.66
N GLY A 97 -0.05 -12.54 8.71
CA GLY A 97 -0.53 -11.16 8.62
C GLY A 97 0.30 -10.30 7.67
N GLU A 98 1.63 -10.47 7.70
CA GLU A 98 2.53 -9.79 6.76
C GLU A 98 2.27 -10.21 5.31
N PHE A 99 2.15 -11.52 5.04
CA PHE A 99 1.86 -12.06 3.72
C PHE A 99 0.52 -11.55 3.18
N ILE A 100 -0.54 -11.59 4.00
CA ILE A 100 -1.87 -11.14 3.59
C ILE A 100 -1.80 -9.69 3.15
N GLN A 101 -1.36 -8.77 4.03
CA GLN A 101 -1.36 -7.35 3.70
C GLN A 101 -0.41 -7.00 2.56
N ALA A 102 0.77 -7.62 2.48
CA ALA A 102 1.75 -7.33 1.45
C ALA A 102 1.32 -7.80 0.05
N SER A 103 0.48 -8.84 -0.03
CA SER A 103 0.00 -9.38 -1.29
C SER A 103 -1.03 -8.47 -1.97
N TYR A 104 -1.95 -7.81 -1.23
CA TYR A 104 -3.01 -7.02 -1.87
C TYR A 104 -2.76 -5.50 -1.87
N ARG A 105 -1.97 -4.97 -0.94
CA ARG A 105 -1.78 -3.52 -0.82
C ARG A 105 -0.84 -2.96 -1.86
N SER A 106 -1.28 -1.91 -2.51
CA SER A 106 -0.54 -1.19 -3.54
C SER A 106 -0.13 0.21 -3.10
N SER A 107 0.95 0.73 -3.66
CA SER A 107 1.31 2.15 -3.60
C SER A 107 0.51 2.99 -4.60
N ALA A 108 -0.81 2.73 -4.67
CA ALA A 108 -1.69 3.24 -5.71
C ALA A 108 -1.87 4.76 -5.69
N ALA A 109 -1.91 5.38 -4.51
CA ALA A 109 -2.12 6.83 -4.38
C ALA A 109 -0.95 7.64 -4.97
N ILE A 110 0.29 7.24 -4.68
CA ILE A 110 1.47 7.99 -5.14
C ILE A 110 1.78 7.70 -6.61
N LEU A 111 1.90 6.40 -6.96
CA LEU A 111 2.24 6.00 -8.32
C LEU A 111 1.06 6.19 -9.28
N GLY A 112 -0.17 5.97 -8.80
CA GLY A 112 -1.37 6.03 -9.64
C GLY A 112 -1.60 7.39 -10.26
N ILE A 113 -1.66 8.41 -9.44
CA ILE A 113 -1.88 9.78 -9.93
C ILE A 113 -0.77 10.18 -10.90
N ALA A 114 0.50 9.92 -10.55
CA ALA A 114 1.63 10.30 -11.39
C ALA A 114 1.62 9.61 -12.76
N ILE A 115 1.31 8.30 -12.81
CA ILE A 115 1.27 7.55 -14.09
C ILE A 115 0.10 8.03 -14.96
N ILE A 116 -1.09 8.19 -14.38
CA ILE A 116 -2.28 8.63 -15.12
C ILE A 116 -2.08 10.06 -15.64
N GLN A 117 -1.55 10.96 -14.81
CA GLN A 117 -1.24 12.33 -15.24
C GLN A 117 -0.22 12.38 -16.38
N ASN A 118 0.78 11.48 -16.36
CA ASN A 118 1.76 11.42 -17.44
C ASN A 118 1.17 10.89 -18.75
N LEU A 119 0.25 9.92 -18.67
CA LEU A 119 -0.35 9.32 -19.86
C LEU A 119 -1.48 10.16 -20.46
N TYR A 120 -2.27 10.84 -19.64
CA TYR A 120 -3.50 11.51 -20.04
C TYR A 120 -3.52 13.03 -19.78
N GLY A 121 -2.46 13.58 -19.15
CA GLY A 121 -2.37 15.00 -18.80
C GLY A 121 -3.25 15.45 -17.62
N ASN A 122 -4.02 14.54 -17.02
CA ASN A 122 -4.89 14.81 -15.87
C ASN A 122 -4.92 13.61 -14.91
N ALA A 123 -5.56 13.76 -13.75
CA ALA A 123 -5.63 12.69 -12.76
C ALA A 123 -6.59 11.53 -13.13
N GLY A 124 -7.43 11.69 -14.17
CA GLY A 124 -8.36 10.68 -14.67
C GLY A 124 -9.19 10.02 -13.56
N MET A 125 -9.28 8.69 -13.60
CA MET A 125 -10.01 7.89 -12.61
C MET A 125 -9.18 7.53 -11.36
N ALA A 126 -7.96 8.04 -11.19
CA ALA A 126 -7.13 7.77 -10.00
C ALA A 126 -7.82 8.13 -8.68
N PRO A 127 -8.49 9.29 -8.53
CA PRO A 127 -9.18 9.62 -7.28
C PRO A 127 -10.26 8.60 -6.90
N LEU A 128 -11.08 8.14 -7.86
CA LEU A 128 -12.12 7.15 -7.60
C LEU A 128 -11.56 5.76 -7.27
N MET A 129 -10.46 5.36 -7.91
CA MET A 129 -9.72 4.15 -7.57
C MET A 129 -9.20 4.21 -6.13
N ILE A 130 -8.64 5.36 -5.71
CA ILE A 130 -8.14 5.58 -4.36
C ILE A 130 -9.29 5.46 -3.35
N ILE A 131 -10.43 6.10 -3.61
CA ILE A 131 -11.62 6.03 -2.75
C ILE A 131 -12.10 4.58 -2.61
N GLY A 132 -12.18 3.83 -3.70
CA GLY A 132 -12.66 2.44 -3.70
C GLY A 132 -11.71 1.45 -3.02
N SER A 133 -10.40 1.73 -2.97
CA SER A 133 -9.41 0.74 -2.53
C SER A 133 -8.63 1.14 -1.29
N VAL A 134 -8.13 2.38 -1.19
CA VAL A 134 -7.13 2.76 -0.18
C VAL A 134 -7.66 2.75 1.26
N PRO A 135 -8.88 3.23 1.57
CA PRO A 135 -9.45 3.10 2.91
C PRO A 135 -9.54 1.63 3.32
N LEU A 136 -10.04 0.78 2.41
CA LEU A 136 -10.16 -0.66 2.64
C LEU A 136 -8.78 -1.32 2.86
N TYR A 137 -7.76 -0.95 2.07
CA TYR A 137 -6.40 -1.43 2.27
C TYR A 137 -5.91 -1.23 3.70
N ASN A 138 -6.10 -0.04 4.24
CA ASN A 138 -5.56 0.33 5.55
C ASN A 138 -6.37 -0.29 6.70
N VAL A 139 -7.70 -0.24 6.62
CA VAL A 139 -8.59 -0.86 7.63
C VAL A 139 -8.32 -2.37 7.71
N MET A 140 -8.32 -3.04 6.56
CA MET A 140 -8.11 -4.49 6.52
C MET A 140 -6.69 -4.91 6.87
N ALA A 141 -5.68 -4.05 6.66
CA ALA A 141 -4.32 -4.33 7.13
C ALA A 141 -4.26 -4.33 8.67
N VAL A 142 -4.90 -3.36 9.34
CA VAL A 142 -4.99 -3.35 10.79
C VAL A 142 -5.71 -4.60 11.30
N ILE A 143 -6.83 -4.97 10.68
CA ILE A 143 -7.60 -6.16 11.04
C ILE A 143 -6.75 -7.43 10.87
N THR A 144 -6.16 -7.64 9.70
CA THR A 144 -5.38 -8.85 9.41
C THR A 144 -4.13 -8.97 10.28
N LEU A 145 -3.39 -7.88 10.49
CA LEU A 145 -2.24 -7.90 11.39
C LEU A 145 -2.64 -8.19 12.84
N SER A 146 -3.79 -7.67 13.31
CA SER A 146 -4.28 -7.94 14.66
C SER A 146 -4.76 -9.39 14.83
N LEU A 147 -5.49 -9.94 13.85
CA LEU A 147 -6.05 -11.29 13.93
C LEU A 147 -4.97 -12.37 13.79
N PHE A 148 -3.99 -12.18 12.92
CA PHE A 148 -2.94 -13.16 12.63
C PHE A 148 -1.63 -12.89 13.38
N THR A 149 -1.67 -12.13 14.48
CA THR A 149 -0.49 -11.82 15.31
C THR A 149 0.29 -13.08 15.69
N PRO A 150 1.63 -13.10 15.51
CA PRO A 150 2.47 -14.23 15.89
C PRO A 150 2.31 -14.60 17.35
N GLY A 151 2.19 -15.90 17.65
CA GLY A 151 1.97 -16.38 19.02
C GLY A 151 0.57 -16.13 19.59
N GLY A 152 -0.32 -15.51 18.81
CA GLY A 152 -1.71 -15.31 19.21
C GLY A 152 -2.46 -16.66 19.30
N GLY A 153 -2.92 -17.03 20.51
CA GLY A 153 -3.75 -18.22 20.77
C GLY A 153 -5.09 -18.20 20.02
N LYS A 154 -5.95 -19.18 20.32
CA LYS A 154 -7.31 -19.24 19.74
C LYS A 154 -8.04 -17.92 19.97
N LEU A 155 -8.90 -17.56 19.02
CA LEU A 155 -9.83 -16.43 19.14
C LEU A 155 -10.80 -16.73 20.30
N ASP A 156 -10.64 -16.01 21.39
CA ASP A 156 -11.61 -15.94 22.46
C ASP A 156 -12.25 -14.54 22.51
N THR A 157 -13.29 -14.39 23.29
CA THR A 157 -14.03 -13.11 23.40
C THR A 157 -13.13 -11.99 23.92
N ALA A 158 -12.21 -12.27 24.83
CA ALA A 158 -11.29 -11.27 25.37
C ALA A 158 -10.29 -10.79 24.31
N LYS A 159 -9.78 -11.70 23.48
CA LYS A 159 -8.93 -11.36 22.34
C LYS A 159 -9.69 -10.52 21.29
N LEU A 160 -10.94 -10.89 21.02
CA LEU A 160 -11.79 -10.14 20.09
C LEU A 160 -12.00 -8.69 20.56
N ILE A 161 -12.38 -8.49 21.83
CA ILE A 161 -12.57 -7.15 22.41
C ILE A 161 -11.28 -6.35 22.39
N ARG A 162 -10.14 -6.96 22.73
CA ARG A 162 -8.83 -6.29 22.67
C ARG A 162 -8.46 -5.89 21.24
N THR A 163 -8.74 -6.76 20.27
CA THR A 163 -8.52 -6.47 18.84
C THR A 163 -9.40 -5.33 18.38
N LEU A 164 -10.69 -5.34 18.68
CA LEU A 164 -11.63 -4.25 18.32
C LEU A 164 -11.21 -2.91 18.95
N LYS A 165 -10.83 -2.92 20.24
CA LYS A 165 -10.30 -1.74 20.91
C LYS A 165 -9.01 -1.24 20.22
N GLY A 166 -8.09 -2.14 19.92
CA GLY A 166 -6.84 -1.81 19.19
C GLY A 166 -7.10 -1.22 17.81
N ILE A 167 -8.11 -1.71 17.09
CA ILE A 167 -8.53 -1.14 15.78
C ILE A 167 -9.10 0.26 15.99
N ALA A 168 -10.04 0.42 16.93
CA ALA A 168 -10.69 1.71 17.17
C ALA A 168 -9.74 2.81 17.66
N THR A 169 -8.66 2.45 18.36
CA THR A 169 -7.63 3.39 18.83
C THR A 169 -6.41 3.49 17.91
N ASN A 170 -6.42 2.79 16.78
CA ASN A 170 -5.29 2.82 15.86
C ASN A 170 -5.17 4.21 15.20
N PRO A 171 -4.02 4.89 15.28
CA PRO A 171 -3.85 6.24 14.74
C PRO A 171 -4.11 6.31 13.22
N ILE A 172 -3.84 5.25 12.49
CA ILE A 172 -4.12 5.17 11.04
C ILE A 172 -5.63 5.16 10.79
N ILE A 173 -6.38 4.36 11.55
CA ILE A 173 -7.85 4.32 11.44
C ILE A 173 -8.46 5.66 11.82
N LEU A 174 -7.95 6.30 12.89
CA LEU A 174 -8.40 7.64 13.29
C LEU A 174 -8.13 8.69 12.20
N GLY A 175 -6.95 8.64 11.57
CA GLY A 175 -6.63 9.52 10.43
C GLY A 175 -7.58 9.35 9.25
N ILE A 176 -7.91 8.10 8.90
CA ILE A 176 -8.88 7.76 7.83
C ILE A 176 -10.27 8.27 8.18
N LEU A 177 -10.78 7.97 9.40
CA LEU A 177 -12.11 8.36 9.82
C LEU A 177 -12.27 9.88 9.87
N THR A 178 -11.29 10.59 10.43
CA THR A 178 -11.31 12.06 10.46
C THR A 178 -11.26 12.67 9.06
N GLY A 179 -10.47 12.10 8.14
CA GLY A 179 -10.43 12.48 6.74
C GLY A 179 -11.77 12.26 6.03
N MET A 180 -12.44 11.15 6.29
CA MET A 180 -13.77 10.84 5.75
C MET A 180 -14.82 11.83 6.25
N VAL A 181 -14.85 12.10 7.56
CA VAL A 181 -15.78 13.09 8.15
C VAL A 181 -15.52 14.47 7.55
N TRP A 182 -14.26 14.88 7.41
CA TRP A 182 -13.88 16.16 6.81
C TRP A 182 -14.39 16.32 5.39
N SER A 183 -14.17 15.31 4.56
CA SER A 183 -14.59 15.30 3.15
C SER A 183 -16.11 15.25 3.01
N LEU A 184 -16.81 14.39 3.76
CA LEU A 184 -18.28 14.26 3.70
C LEU A 184 -19.01 15.52 4.15
N LEU A 185 -18.46 16.24 5.13
CA LEU A 185 -19.02 17.51 5.61
C LEU A 185 -18.59 18.71 4.75
N HIS A 186 -17.81 18.51 3.69
CA HIS A 186 -17.26 19.58 2.84
C HIS A 186 -16.61 20.70 3.63
N LEU A 187 -15.89 20.36 4.72
CA LEU A 187 -15.28 21.36 5.57
C LEU A 187 -14.15 22.08 4.80
N PRO A 188 -14.13 23.42 4.80
CA PRO A 188 -13.03 24.14 4.19
C PRO A 188 -11.73 23.84 4.95
N MET A 189 -10.66 23.53 4.20
CA MET A 189 -9.34 23.31 4.79
C MET A 189 -8.60 24.65 4.85
N PRO A 190 -8.36 25.23 6.05
CA PRO A 190 -7.56 26.44 6.16
C PRO A 190 -6.16 26.20 5.60
N ALA A 191 -5.66 27.14 4.78
CA ALA A 191 -4.37 26.98 4.07
C ALA A 191 -3.18 26.69 5.01
N ILE A 192 -3.20 27.29 6.21
CA ILE A 192 -2.16 27.05 7.23
C ILE A 192 -2.20 25.60 7.72
N LEU A 193 -3.40 25.10 8.02
CA LEU A 193 -3.59 23.72 8.48
C LEU A 193 -3.22 22.72 7.38
N ASP A 194 -3.69 22.98 6.16
CA ASP A 194 -3.32 22.19 4.98
C ASP A 194 -1.82 22.07 4.80
N THR A 195 -1.12 23.20 4.82
CA THR A 195 0.34 23.24 4.67
C THR A 195 1.03 22.47 5.79
N ALA A 196 0.62 22.66 7.04
CA ALA A 196 1.25 22.00 8.19
C ALA A 196 1.05 20.49 8.15
N VAL A 197 -0.19 20.01 7.93
CA VAL A 197 -0.50 18.57 7.87
C VAL A 197 0.14 17.92 6.63
N ASN A 198 0.17 18.62 5.49
CA ASN A 198 0.80 18.15 4.26
C ASN A 198 2.33 17.98 4.43
N ASN A 199 2.98 18.94 5.07
CA ASN A 199 4.43 18.82 5.36
C ASN A 199 4.72 17.61 6.24
N LEU A 200 3.89 17.37 7.28
CA LEU A 200 4.01 16.18 8.11
C LEU A 200 3.72 14.90 7.31
N GLY A 201 2.63 14.84 6.58
CA GLY A 201 2.23 13.66 5.78
C GLY A 201 3.27 13.28 4.73
N LYS A 202 3.84 14.26 4.02
CA LYS A 202 4.90 14.03 3.02
C LYS A 202 6.14 13.35 3.59
N THR A 203 6.41 13.47 4.88
CA THR A 203 7.55 12.77 5.51
C THR A 203 7.31 11.26 5.67
N ALA A 204 6.07 10.78 5.60
CA ALA A 204 5.71 9.39 5.89
C ALA A 204 6.49 8.39 5.01
N THR A 205 6.46 8.58 3.70
CA THR A 205 7.11 7.65 2.75
C THR A 205 8.64 7.72 2.84
N PRO A 206 9.32 8.88 2.75
CA PRO A 206 10.77 8.91 2.79
C PRO A 206 11.33 8.47 4.14
N LEU A 207 10.74 8.88 5.27
CA LEU A 207 11.20 8.44 6.58
C LEU A 207 10.91 6.94 6.80
N GLY A 208 9.79 6.44 6.31
CA GLY A 208 9.45 5.02 6.36
C GLY A 208 10.42 4.15 5.56
N LEU A 209 10.82 4.61 4.37
CA LEU A 209 11.84 3.94 3.53
C LEU A 209 13.21 3.93 4.20
N MET A 210 13.64 5.07 4.75
CA MET A 210 14.90 5.15 5.47
C MET A 210 14.90 4.28 6.73
N ALA A 211 13.79 4.25 7.48
CA ALA A 211 13.64 3.38 8.66
C ALA A 211 13.67 1.90 8.26
N MET A 212 13.02 1.53 7.15
CA MET A 212 13.05 0.17 6.59
C MET A 212 14.46 -0.20 6.16
N GLY A 213 15.17 0.67 5.44
CA GLY A 213 16.56 0.47 5.03
C GLY A 213 17.49 0.30 6.23
N GLY A 214 17.36 1.16 7.26
CA GLY A 214 18.13 1.09 8.49
C GLY A 214 17.89 -0.16 9.33
N ALA A 215 16.67 -0.73 9.25
CA ALA A 215 16.32 -1.99 9.91
C ALA A 215 16.65 -3.23 9.07
N LEU A 216 17.00 -3.07 7.79
CA LEU A 216 17.09 -4.16 6.82
C LEU A 216 18.20 -5.15 7.18
N LYS A 217 17.82 -6.41 7.25
CA LYS A 217 18.71 -7.56 7.40
C LYS A 217 18.49 -8.47 6.18
N PHE A 218 19.30 -8.31 5.14
CA PHE A 218 19.13 -9.05 3.87
C PHE A 218 18.91 -10.55 4.07
N GLY A 219 19.73 -11.20 4.91
CA GLY A 219 19.57 -12.62 5.19
C GLY A 219 18.21 -12.99 5.74
N LYS A 220 17.57 -12.14 6.54
CA LYS A 220 16.23 -12.36 7.10
C LYS A 220 15.12 -11.99 6.12
N ALA A 221 15.25 -10.88 5.40
CA ALA A 221 14.29 -10.42 4.42
C ALA A 221 14.05 -11.47 3.32
N PHE A 222 15.11 -12.17 2.90
CA PHE A 222 15.08 -13.21 1.87
C PHE A 222 15.15 -14.65 2.42
N ALA A 223 15.08 -14.84 3.74
CA ALA A 223 15.15 -16.16 4.37
C ALA A 223 14.00 -17.11 3.97
N ARG A 224 12.91 -16.58 3.42
CA ARG A 224 11.72 -17.33 3.02
C ARG A 224 11.39 -17.13 1.55
N PRO A 225 12.18 -17.69 0.61
CA PRO A 225 12.04 -17.41 -0.81
C PRO A 225 10.68 -17.86 -1.37
N LYS A 226 10.15 -19.00 -0.97
CA LYS A 226 8.86 -19.51 -1.46
C LYS A 226 7.68 -18.58 -1.15
N PRO A 227 7.42 -18.20 0.12
CA PRO A 227 6.39 -17.19 0.41
C PRO A 227 6.67 -15.83 -0.24
N LEU A 228 7.93 -15.40 -0.33
CA LEU A 228 8.31 -14.13 -0.95
C LEU A 228 7.95 -14.13 -2.44
N ILE A 229 8.33 -15.16 -3.18
CA ILE A 229 8.02 -15.31 -4.61
C ILE A 229 6.50 -15.39 -4.81
N ALA A 230 5.79 -16.19 -3.99
CA ALA A 230 4.34 -16.31 -4.08
C ALA A 230 3.64 -14.96 -3.84
N CYS A 231 4.05 -14.21 -2.81
CA CYS A 231 3.51 -12.89 -2.51
C CYS A 231 3.78 -11.89 -3.64
N THR A 232 5.01 -11.86 -4.14
CA THR A 232 5.43 -11.00 -5.26
C THR A 232 4.67 -11.33 -6.54
N PHE A 233 4.55 -12.61 -6.86
CA PHE A 233 3.79 -13.06 -8.03
C PHE A 233 2.32 -12.69 -7.95
N LEU A 234 1.66 -12.97 -6.82
CA LEU A 234 0.26 -12.57 -6.60
C LEU A 234 0.09 -11.07 -6.78
N LYS A 235 1.01 -10.27 -6.22
CA LYS A 235 0.96 -8.82 -6.23
C LYS A 235 1.17 -8.21 -7.61
N LEU A 236 2.12 -8.71 -8.39
CA LEU A 236 2.53 -8.08 -9.64
C LEU A 236 1.95 -8.73 -10.90
N VAL A 237 1.38 -9.92 -10.76
CA VAL A 237 0.88 -10.69 -11.91
C VAL A 237 -0.47 -11.33 -11.60
N GLY A 238 -0.60 -12.02 -10.47
CA GLY A 238 -1.75 -12.88 -10.19
C GLY A 238 -3.08 -12.14 -10.19
N TYR A 239 -3.15 -11.03 -9.47
CA TYR A 239 -4.40 -10.25 -9.42
C TYR A 239 -4.71 -9.55 -10.71
N GLU A 240 -3.71 -9.02 -11.41
CA GLU A 240 -3.92 -8.40 -12.73
C GLU A 240 -4.40 -9.42 -13.75
N ALA A 241 -3.79 -10.60 -13.81
CA ALA A 241 -4.19 -11.65 -14.74
C ALA A 241 -5.65 -12.11 -14.57
N VAL A 242 -6.19 -12.02 -13.35
CA VAL A 242 -7.58 -12.38 -13.06
C VAL A 242 -8.54 -11.21 -13.23
N PHE A 243 -8.22 -10.06 -12.65
CA PHE A 243 -9.18 -8.97 -12.56
C PHE A 243 -9.13 -7.98 -13.72
N LEU A 244 -8.03 -7.91 -14.49
CA LEU A 244 -7.96 -7.05 -15.67
C LEU A 244 -8.86 -7.57 -16.81
N PRO A 245 -8.86 -8.86 -17.17
CA PRO A 245 -9.85 -9.40 -18.12
C PRO A 245 -11.30 -9.21 -17.65
N LEU A 246 -11.56 -9.38 -16.35
CA LEU A 246 -12.88 -9.13 -15.78
C LEU A 246 -13.29 -7.65 -15.93
N ALA A 247 -12.36 -6.73 -15.73
CA ALA A 247 -12.60 -5.30 -15.93
C ALA A 247 -12.98 -4.98 -17.39
N VAL A 248 -12.25 -5.57 -18.35
CA VAL A 248 -12.56 -5.43 -19.79
C VAL A 248 -13.94 -5.98 -20.11
N LEU A 249 -14.29 -7.17 -19.60
CA LEU A 249 -15.64 -7.78 -19.79
C LEU A 249 -16.74 -6.91 -19.20
N LEU A 250 -16.48 -6.18 -18.12
CA LEU A 250 -17.44 -5.24 -17.52
C LEU A 250 -17.52 -3.90 -18.26
N GLY A 251 -16.75 -3.72 -19.36
CA GLY A 251 -16.78 -2.53 -20.19
C GLY A 251 -16.00 -1.34 -19.68
N PHE A 252 -15.04 -1.56 -18.78
CA PHE A 252 -14.09 -0.50 -18.42
C PHE A 252 -13.04 -0.32 -19.53
N SER A 253 -12.65 0.92 -19.81
CA SER A 253 -11.75 1.27 -20.90
C SER A 253 -10.83 2.44 -20.50
N HIS A 254 -9.80 2.67 -21.31
CA HIS A 254 -8.88 3.81 -21.19
C HIS A 254 -8.32 4.03 -19.78
N ASP A 255 -8.51 5.22 -19.22
CA ASP A 255 -7.97 5.62 -17.92
C ASP A 255 -8.48 4.77 -16.74
N MET A 256 -9.67 4.19 -16.85
CA MET A 256 -10.18 3.22 -15.86
C MET A 256 -9.31 1.97 -15.81
N LEU A 257 -8.94 1.40 -16.96
CA LEU A 257 -8.07 0.21 -17.01
C LEU A 257 -6.68 0.53 -16.51
N VAL A 258 -6.13 1.70 -16.85
CA VAL A 258 -4.84 2.13 -16.32
C VAL A 258 -4.89 2.28 -14.80
N ALA A 259 -5.96 2.87 -14.25
CA ALA A 259 -6.13 2.96 -12.80
C ALA A 259 -6.23 1.56 -12.14
N ILE A 260 -6.90 0.58 -12.76
CA ILE A 260 -6.99 -0.81 -12.28
C ILE A 260 -5.61 -1.49 -12.32
N ILE A 261 -4.84 -1.35 -13.41
CA ILE A 261 -3.47 -1.87 -13.50
C ILE A 261 -2.61 -1.34 -12.36
N ILE A 262 -2.68 -0.04 -12.08
CA ILE A 262 -1.93 0.57 -10.99
C ILE A 262 -2.41 0.08 -9.63
N MET A 263 -3.72 -0.04 -9.43
CA MET A 263 -4.33 -0.54 -8.20
C MET A 263 -3.86 -1.97 -7.88
N LEU A 264 -3.78 -2.83 -8.87
CA LEU A 264 -3.44 -4.24 -8.70
C LEU A 264 -1.93 -4.49 -8.72
N GLY A 265 -1.20 -3.92 -9.69
CA GLY A 265 0.17 -4.27 -10.02
C GLY A 265 1.26 -3.31 -9.56
N SER A 266 0.93 -2.17 -8.96
CA SER A 266 1.98 -1.32 -8.40
C SER A 266 2.64 -1.97 -7.18
N ALA A 267 3.88 -1.55 -6.87
CA ALA A 267 4.67 -2.08 -5.76
C ALA A 267 3.90 -2.11 -4.43
N THR A 268 4.21 -3.08 -3.58
CA THR A 268 3.70 -3.11 -2.21
C THR A 268 4.12 -1.85 -1.46
N THR A 269 3.16 -1.20 -0.82
CA THR A 269 3.41 0.07 -0.13
C THR A 269 4.30 -0.09 1.09
N VAL A 270 5.18 0.90 1.33
CA VAL A 270 6.07 0.97 2.51
C VAL A 270 5.29 0.95 3.83
N SER A 271 4.07 1.46 3.85
CA SER A 271 3.21 1.42 5.03
C SER A 271 2.94 -0.01 5.53
N CYS A 272 3.02 -1.04 4.66
CA CYS A 272 2.94 -2.44 5.07
C CYS A 272 4.05 -2.80 6.06
N TYR A 273 5.29 -2.40 5.77
CA TYR A 273 6.43 -2.62 6.67
C TYR A 273 6.24 -1.88 7.99
N ILE A 274 5.87 -0.60 7.93
CA ILE A 274 5.71 0.25 9.11
C ILE A 274 4.61 -0.31 10.02
N MET A 275 3.48 -0.71 9.46
CA MET A 275 2.36 -1.31 10.20
C MET A 275 2.76 -2.65 10.82
N ALA A 276 3.38 -3.56 10.06
CA ALA A 276 3.87 -4.84 10.57
C ALA A 276 4.81 -4.63 11.75
N LYS A 277 5.81 -3.74 11.61
CA LYS A 277 6.81 -3.45 12.65
C LYS A 277 6.20 -2.90 13.94
N ASN A 278 5.13 -2.11 13.86
CA ASN A 278 4.45 -1.54 15.01
C ASN A 278 3.32 -2.41 15.57
N MET A 279 2.96 -3.51 14.89
CA MET A 279 1.87 -4.42 15.28
C MET A 279 2.38 -5.84 15.60
N ALA A 280 3.51 -5.92 16.31
CA ALA A 280 4.11 -7.15 16.86
C ALA A 280 4.63 -8.15 15.81
N TYR A 281 5.02 -7.68 14.63
CA TYR A 281 5.75 -8.46 13.63
C TYR A 281 7.21 -8.00 13.53
N ASP A 282 8.09 -8.87 13.00
CA ASP A 282 9.49 -8.51 12.77
C ASP A 282 9.63 -7.52 11.60
N GLY A 283 8.72 -7.55 10.63
CA GLY A 283 8.76 -6.74 9.42
C GLY A 283 9.79 -7.19 8.39
N ASP A 284 10.58 -8.20 8.70
CA ASP A 284 11.66 -8.70 7.83
C ASP A 284 11.07 -9.24 6.50
N PHE A 285 10.00 -10.04 6.58
CA PHE A 285 9.32 -10.56 5.39
C PHE A 285 8.73 -9.42 4.54
N THR A 286 8.00 -8.49 5.16
CA THR A 286 7.39 -7.37 4.45
C THR A 286 8.46 -6.47 3.80
N SER A 287 9.61 -6.26 4.44
CA SER A 287 10.71 -5.49 3.83
C SER A 287 11.23 -6.15 2.56
N GLY A 288 11.39 -7.49 2.56
CA GLY A 288 11.75 -8.26 1.37
C GLY A 288 10.73 -8.12 0.23
N VAL A 289 9.43 -8.22 0.55
CA VAL A 289 8.35 -8.02 -0.44
C VAL A 289 8.35 -6.61 -1.01
N VAL A 290 8.46 -5.57 -0.16
CA VAL A 290 8.50 -4.17 -0.63
C VAL A 290 9.68 -3.95 -1.57
N MET A 291 10.88 -4.42 -1.22
CA MET A 291 12.05 -4.30 -2.10
C MET A 291 11.85 -5.00 -3.45
N THR A 292 11.44 -6.26 -3.39
CA THR A 292 11.28 -7.09 -4.60
C THR A 292 10.19 -6.52 -5.51
N THR A 293 9.04 -6.16 -4.95
CA THR A 293 7.94 -5.60 -5.73
C THR A 293 8.28 -4.20 -6.26
N THR A 294 9.03 -3.38 -5.54
CA THR A 294 9.46 -2.05 -6.03
C THR A 294 10.36 -2.18 -7.25
N LEU A 295 11.32 -3.13 -7.23
CA LEU A 295 12.20 -3.35 -8.37
C LEU A 295 11.47 -3.95 -9.58
N LEU A 296 10.61 -4.95 -9.34
CA LEU A 296 9.95 -5.68 -10.42
C LEU A 296 8.71 -4.97 -10.98
N SER A 297 8.04 -4.12 -10.19
CA SER A 297 6.81 -3.44 -10.63
C SER A 297 7.00 -2.55 -11.85
N SER A 298 8.17 -1.93 -12.02
CA SER A 298 8.48 -1.13 -13.22
C SER A 298 8.38 -1.94 -14.50
N PHE A 299 8.87 -3.17 -14.47
CA PHE A 299 8.82 -4.08 -15.62
C PHE A 299 7.42 -4.67 -15.81
N THR A 300 6.81 -5.18 -14.73
CA THR A 300 5.49 -5.82 -14.82
C THR A 300 4.40 -4.83 -15.25
N MET A 301 4.38 -3.63 -14.69
CA MET A 301 3.44 -2.58 -15.09
C MET A 301 3.63 -2.17 -16.56
N THR A 302 4.88 -2.03 -17.01
CA THR A 302 5.17 -1.74 -18.43
C THR A 302 4.63 -2.84 -19.34
N ILE A 303 4.80 -4.11 -18.94
CA ILE A 303 4.27 -5.26 -19.71
C ILE A 303 2.73 -5.20 -19.77
N TRP A 304 2.05 -4.98 -18.64
CA TRP A 304 0.60 -4.89 -18.60
C TRP A 304 0.05 -3.72 -19.42
N LEU A 305 0.65 -2.53 -19.30
CA LEU A 305 0.30 -1.37 -20.13
C LEU A 305 0.53 -1.66 -21.62
N TYR A 306 1.63 -2.31 -21.96
CA TYR A 306 1.92 -2.70 -23.33
C TYR A 306 0.89 -3.68 -23.90
N ILE A 307 0.51 -4.71 -23.12
CA ILE A 307 -0.54 -5.67 -23.50
C ILE A 307 -1.85 -4.93 -23.77
N CYS A 308 -2.30 -4.09 -22.85
CA CYS A 308 -3.55 -3.34 -23.02
C CYS A 308 -3.52 -2.40 -24.22
N LYS A 309 -2.39 -1.72 -24.45
CA LYS A 309 -2.21 -0.86 -25.62
C LYS A 309 -2.21 -1.66 -26.93
N SER A 310 -1.57 -2.82 -26.96
CA SER A 310 -1.53 -3.70 -28.15
C SER A 310 -2.89 -4.29 -28.49
N LEU A 311 -3.77 -4.43 -27.48
CA LEU A 311 -5.15 -4.88 -27.67
C LEU A 311 -6.13 -3.72 -27.95
N GLY A 312 -5.66 -2.48 -28.03
CA GLY A 312 -6.51 -1.30 -28.28
C GLY A 312 -7.44 -0.95 -27.11
N LEU A 313 -7.11 -1.35 -25.88
CA LEU A 313 -7.93 -1.13 -24.68
C LEU A 313 -7.63 0.20 -23.98
N ILE A 314 -6.42 0.73 -24.21
CA ILE A 314 -5.92 2.01 -23.65
C ILE A 314 -5.20 2.81 -24.72
#